data_3ce4ccd5c035be36a82f0a38ea2c8158
#
_entry.id   3ce4ccd5c035be36a82f0a38ea2c8158
#
_cell.length_a   1.000
_cell.length_b   1.000
_cell.length_c   1.000
_cell.angle_alpha   90.00
_cell.angle_beta   90.00
_cell.angle_gamma   90.00
#
_symmetry.space_group_name_H-M   'P 1'
#
loop_
_entity.id
_entity.type
_entity.pdbx_description
1 polymer ?
#
loop_
_entity_poly.entity_id
_entity_poly.type
_entity_poly.pdbx_seq_one_letter_code
_entity_poly.pdbx_strand_id
1 'polypeptide(L)'
;MTWLEKRFPSTLPITFNSEHRKVSLKKEDILYVESRDSEVWIVARDGQSYRNRNGITQWENLLGDGFLRIHRAFLVNRAEAQLASSESVMVGGKELPVSRKYRDSVKAVLSTPQGNGLTAVAENKKP
;
A
#
# COMPACT_ATOMS: atom_id res chain seq x y z
N MET A 1 9.40 21.07 19.11
CA MET A 1 9.27 20.43 18.59
C MET A 1 9.03 20.09 18.16
N THR A 2 9.16 19.86 18.04
CA THR A 2 8.97 19.13 17.44
C THR A 2 8.76 18.51 17.09
N TRP A 3 8.84 18.36 17.26
CA TRP A 3 8.65 17.34 16.83
C TRP A 3 8.39 17.08 16.01
N LEU A 4 8.51 16.96 15.82
CA LEU A 4 8.36 16.62 14.98
C LEU A 4 8.51 16.21 14.45
N GLU A 5 8.72 16.05 14.57
CA GLU A 5 8.90 15.47 13.99
C GLU A 5 8.89 14.52 13.86
N LYS A 6 8.85 14.01 14.21
CA LYS A 6 8.90 12.88 14.16
C LYS A 6 8.15 12.14 13.22
N ARG A 7 7.54 12.04 12.86
CA ARG A 7 6.91 11.44 11.81
C ARG A 7 7.54 11.73 10.55
N PHE A 8 8.63 12.22 10.61
CA PHE A 8 9.33 12.62 9.46
C PHE A 8 9.89 11.52 8.66
N PRO A 9 10.19 10.35 9.20
CA PRO A 9 10.71 9.28 8.37
C PRO A 9 9.84 8.96 7.19
N SER A 10 8.53 9.19 7.31
CA SER A 10 7.64 8.88 6.22
C SER A 10 7.79 9.81 5.04
N THR A 11 8.50 10.93 5.23
CA THR A 11 8.71 11.85 4.11
C THR A 11 10.00 11.61 3.37
N LEU A 12 10.84 10.70 3.87
CA LEU A 12 12.09 10.40 3.18
C LEU A 12 11.82 9.54 1.97
N PRO A 13 12.46 9.85 0.84
CA PRO A 13 12.24 9.06 -0.36
C PRO A 13 12.92 7.70 -0.27
N ILE A 14 12.35 6.75 -0.98
CA ILE A 14 12.96 5.45 -1.18
C ILE A 14 13.65 5.50 -2.52
N THR A 15 14.92 5.11 -2.55
CA THR A 15 15.71 5.12 -3.77
C THR A 15 15.96 3.69 -4.20
N PHE A 16 15.72 3.40 -5.46
CA PHE A 16 15.90 2.07 -6.00
C PHE A 16 16.30 2.14 -7.46
N ASN A 17 16.80 1.04 -7.99
CA ASN A 17 17.18 0.96 -9.38
C ASN A 17 16.01 0.47 -10.22
N SER A 18 15.79 1.12 -11.35
CA SER A 18 14.78 0.71 -12.30
C SER A 18 15.36 0.89 -13.70
N GLU A 19 15.52 -0.22 -14.42
CA GLU A 19 16.02 -0.18 -15.80
C GLU A 19 17.29 0.65 -15.94
N HIS A 20 18.25 0.36 -15.08
CA HIS A 20 19.58 1.01 -15.11
C HIS A 20 19.57 2.46 -14.67
N ARG A 21 18.51 2.93 -14.07
CA ARG A 21 18.44 4.29 -13.54
C ARG A 21 18.06 4.26 -12.08
N LYS A 22 18.48 5.26 -11.35
CA LYS A 22 18.05 5.43 -9.98
C LYS A 22 16.76 6.22 -9.94
N VAL A 23 15.80 5.73 -9.18
CA VAL A 23 14.50 6.38 -9.03
C VAL A 23 14.29 6.62 -7.55
N SER A 24 13.79 7.79 -7.20
CA SER A 24 13.44 8.12 -5.83
C SER A 24 11.96 8.44 -5.75
N LEU A 25 11.26 7.79 -4.84
CA LEU A 25 9.84 8.01 -4.62
C LEU A 25 9.57 8.13 -3.14
N LYS A 26 8.68 9.02 -2.76
CA LYS A 26 8.20 9.07 -1.39
C LYS A 26 7.23 7.92 -1.17
N LYS A 27 7.26 7.33 0.02
CA LYS A 27 6.36 6.21 0.31
C LYS A 27 4.90 6.59 0.06
N GLU A 28 4.51 7.80 0.43
CA GLU A 28 3.13 8.23 0.26
C GLU A 28 2.71 8.35 -1.20
N ASP A 29 3.67 8.41 -2.10
CA ASP A 29 3.38 8.47 -3.53
C ASP A 29 3.32 7.11 -4.19
N ILE A 30 3.57 6.04 -3.46
CA ILE A 30 3.48 4.68 -3.99
C ILE A 30 2.09 4.15 -3.68
N LEU A 31 1.35 3.74 -4.70
CA LEU A 31 0.02 3.19 -4.52
C LEU A 31 0.07 1.71 -4.18
N TYR A 32 0.82 0.94 -4.97
CA TYR A 32 0.95 -0.49 -4.70
C TYR A 32 2.17 -1.05 -5.40
N VAL A 33 2.55 -2.24 -5.00
CA VAL A 33 3.65 -2.98 -5.61
C VAL A 33 3.09 -4.32 -6.05
N GLU A 34 3.35 -4.70 -7.29
CA GLU A 34 2.86 -5.95 -7.85
C GLU A 34 4.03 -6.83 -8.26
N SER A 35 4.01 -8.09 -7.84
CA SER A 35 5.02 -9.06 -8.25
C SER A 35 4.60 -9.71 -9.55
N ARG A 36 5.47 -9.70 -10.56
CA ARG A 36 5.25 -10.36 -11.83
C ARG A 36 6.51 -11.09 -12.21
N ASP A 37 6.40 -12.38 -12.35
CA ASP A 37 7.56 -13.20 -12.70
C ASP A 37 8.70 -12.94 -11.72
N SER A 38 9.84 -12.53 -12.20
CA SER A 38 11.02 -12.31 -11.34
C SER A 38 11.21 -10.85 -10.96
N GLU A 39 10.22 -10.00 -11.22
CA GLU A 39 10.32 -8.58 -10.95
C GLU A 39 9.12 -8.08 -10.20
N VAL A 40 9.24 -6.87 -9.65
CA VAL A 40 8.08 -6.19 -9.10
C VAL A 40 7.87 -4.90 -9.89
N TRP A 41 6.63 -4.45 -9.89
CA TRP A 41 6.25 -3.17 -10.48
C TRP A 41 5.76 -2.28 -9.36
N ILE A 42 6.36 -1.12 -9.26
CA ILE A 42 5.98 -0.13 -8.25
C ILE A 42 5.12 0.91 -8.97
N VAL A 43 3.86 0.99 -8.60
CA VAL A 43 2.90 1.88 -9.25
C VAL A 43 2.73 3.12 -8.40
N ALA A 44 3.02 4.27 -8.97
CA ALA A 44 3.02 5.54 -8.26
C ALA A 44 1.73 6.32 -8.49
N ARG A 45 1.51 7.28 -7.60
CA ARG A 45 0.32 8.11 -7.62
C ARG A 45 0.13 8.88 -8.93
N ASP A 46 1.23 9.24 -9.59
CA ASP A 46 1.16 9.97 -10.85
C ASP A 46 0.87 9.09 -12.05
N GLY A 47 0.63 7.81 -11.81
CA GLY A 47 0.30 6.87 -12.89
C GLY A 47 1.50 6.18 -13.49
N GLN A 48 2.71 6.56 -13.11
CA GLN A 48 3.89 5.90 -13.63
C GLN A 48 4.17 4.62 -12.86
N SER A 49 4.82 3.68 -13.51
CA SER A 49 5.23 2.45 -12.85
C SER A 49 6.70 2.18 -13.14
N TYR A 50 7.34 1.52 -12.20
CA TYR A 50 8.78 1.28 -12.25
C TYR A 50 9.04 -0.18 -11.95
N ARG A 51 9.92 -0.80 -12.73
CA ARG A 51 10.31 -2.18 -12.49
C ARG A 51 11.51 -2.24 -11.58
N ASN A 52 11.55 -3.28 -10.74
CA ASN A 52 12.67 -3.49 -9.85
C ASN A 52 12.82 -5.00 -9.63
N ARG A 53 14.04 -5.46 -9.45
CA ARG A 53 14.29 -6.89 -9.33
C ARG A 53 14.24 -7.43 -7.91
N ASN A 54 14.14 -6.56 -6.93
CA ASN A 54 13.96 -7.04 -5.56
C ASN A 54 12.58 -7.65 -5.42
N GLY A 55 12.47 -8.70 -4.63
CA GLY A 55 11.20 -9.38 -4.47
C GLY A 55 10.21 -8.58 -3.66
N ILE A 56 8.94 -8.97 -3.77
CA ILE A 56 7.88 -8.24 -3.07
C ILE A 56 8.04 -8.32 -1.55
N THR A 57 8.61 -9.41 -1.02
CA THR A 57 8.85 -9.51 0.41
C THR A 57 9.88 -8.49 0.86
N GLN A 58 10.91 -8.25 0.05
CA GLN A 58 11.88 -7.23 0.37
C GLN A 58 11.24 -5.85 0.36
N TRP A 59 10.34 -5.60 -0.58
CA TRP A 59 9.62 -4.33 -0.64
C TRP A 59 8.69 -4.18 0.54
N GLU A 60 8.06 -5.27 0.98
CA GLU A 60 7.21 -5.22 2.15
C GLU A 60 7.99 -4.78 3.38
N ASN A 61 9.19 -5.33 3.56
CA ASN A 61 10.05 -4.95 4.67
C ASN A 61 10.53 -3.51 4.56
N LEU A 62 10.86 -3.10 3.35
CA LEU A 62 11.36 -1.75 3.12
C LEU A 62 10.28 -0.69 3.37
N LEU A 63 9.07 -0.96 2.93
CA LEU A 63 7.99 0.02 3.05
C LEU A 63 7.34 0.04 4.43
N GLY A 64 7.38 -1.07 5.14
CA GLY A 64 6.96 -1.09 6.55
C GLY A 64 5.47 -0.98 6.77
N ASP A 65 5.10 -0.45 7.92
CA ASP A 65 3.73 -0.52 8.42
C ASP A 65 2.71 0.25 7.61
N GLY A 66 3.14 1.19 6.81
CA GLY A 66 2.21 1.94 5.97
C GLY A 66 1.67 1.15 4.80
N PHE A 67 2.17 -0.06 4.59
CA PHE A 67 1.75 -0.89 3.48
C PHE A 67 1.22 -2.22 3.99
N LEU A 68 0.29 -2.79 3.23
CA LEU A 68 -0.41 -3.99 3.65
C LEU A 68 -0.33 -5.05 2.55
N ARG A 69 0.11 -6.24 2.92
CA ARG A 69 0.13 -7.35 1.98
C ARG A 69 -1.28 -7.89 1.85
N ILE A 70 -1.80 -7.96 0.63
CA ILE A 70 -3.17 -8.44 0.40
C ILE A 70 -3.20 -9.70 -0.44
N HIS A 71 -2.07 -10.06 -1.02
CA HIS A 71 -1.98 -11.18 -1.93
C HIS A 71 -0.51 -11.51 -2.07
N ARG A 72 -0.18 -12.74 -2.44
CA ARG A 72 1.24 -13.05 -2.61
C ARG A 72 1.90 -12.13 -3.64
N ALA A 73 1.10 -11.56 -4.55
CA ALA A 73 1.61 -10.70 -5.61
C ALA A 73 1.31 -9.22 -5.42
N PHE A 74 0.63 -8.83 -4.34
CA PHE A 74 0.23 -7.43 -4.17
C PHE A 74 0.47 -6.90 -2.77
N LEU A 75 1.06 -5.71 -2.72
CA LEU A 75 1.33 -4.96 -1.50
C LEU A 75 0.78 -3.56 -1.73
N VAL A 76 -0.15 -3.09 -0.91
CA VAL A 76 -0.85 -1.84 -1.16
C VAL A 76 -0.56 -0.81 -0.07
N ASN A 77 -0.61 0.46 -0.47
CA ASN A 77 -0.51 1.57 0.46
C ASN A 77 -1.81 1.67 1.26
N ARG A 78 -1.74 1.49 2.58
CA ARG A 78 -2.93 1.46 3.42
C ARG A 78 -3.74 2.74 3.32
N ALA A 79 -3.07 3.87 3.23
CA ALA A 79 -3.75 5.16 3.20
C ALA A 79 -4.54 5.37 1.92
N GLU A 80 -4.22 4.63 0.86
CA GLU A 80 -4.86 4.79 -0.44
C GLU A 80 -5.77 3.63 -0.81
N ALA A 81 -5.93 2.66 0.08
CA ALA A 81 -6.66 1.44 -0.23
C ALA A 81 -7.99 1.42 0.50
N GLN A 82 -9.01 0.89 -0.15
CA GLN A 82 -10.34 0.73 0.43
C GLN A 82 -10.86 -0.65 0.07
N LEU A 83 -11.66 -1.21 0.96
CA LEU A 83 -12.30 -2.48 0.65
C LEU A 83 -13.32 -2.26 -0.47
N ALA A 84 -13.23 -3.06 -1.53
CA ALA A 84 -14.22 -3.06 -2.58
C ALA A 84 -15.20 -4.20 -2.36
N SER A 85 -14.73 -5.31 -1.77
CA SER A 85 -15.56 -6.45 -1.44
C SER A 85 -14.79 -7.27 -0.42
N SER A 86 -15.33 -8.42 -0.02
CA SER A 86 -14.60 -9.31 0.89
C SER A 86 -13.37 -9.92 0.22
N GLU A 87 -13.26 -9.81 -1.09
CA GLU A 87 -12.20 -10.46 -1.85
C GLU A 87 -11.38 -9.49 -2.69
N SER A 88 -11.59 -8.18 -2.53
CA SER A 88 -10.83 -7.23 -3.34
C SER A 88 -10.73 -5.89 -2.64
N VAL A 89 -9.71 -5.14 -3.02
CA VAL A 89 -9.52 -3.76 -2.55
C VAL A 89 -9.37 -2.86 -3.76
N MET A 90 -9.77 -1.61 -3.57
CA MET A 90 -9.62 -0.59 -4.58
C MET A 90 -8.47 0.30 -4.16
N VAL A 91 -7.52 0.52 -5.04
CA VAL A 91 -6.41 1.43 -4.79
C VAL A 91 -6.06 2.13 -6.09
N GLY A 92 -6.04 3.47 -6.04
CA GLY A 92 -5.72 4.25 -7.21
C GLY A 92 -6.64 4.00 -8.38
N GLY A 93 -7.89 3.72 -8.12
CA GLY A 93 -8.86 3.44 -9.19
C GLY A 93 -8.78 2.05 -9.76
N LYS A 94 -7.95 1.20 -9.20
CA LYS A 94 -7.79 -0.17 -9.69
C LYS A 94 -8.20 -1.16 -8.62
N GLU A 95 -8.96 -2.17 -9.01
CA GLU A 95 -9.39 -3.21 -8.08
C GLU A 95 -8.39 -4.35 -8.10
N LEU A 96 -7.90 -4.72 -6.92
CA LEU A 96 -6.89 -5.76 -6.77
C LEU A 96 -7.44 -6.89 -5.93
N PRO A 97 -7.09 -8.14 -6.23
CA PRO A 97 -7.62 -9.29 -5.50
C PRO A 97 -6.96 -9.45 -4.14
N VAL A 98 -7.73 -9.95 -3.18
CA VAL A 98 -7.22 -10.32 -1.87
C VAL A 98 -7.29 -11.82 -1.78
N SER A 99 -6.15 -12.48 -1.57
CA SER A 99 -6.16 -13.93 -1.48
C SER A 99 -6.72 -14.36 -0.12
N ARG A 100 -7.23 -15.58 -0.10
CA ARG A 100 -7.88 -16.10 1.12
C ARG A 100 -7.01 -15.94 2.36
N LYS A 101 -5.73 -16.19 2.21
CA LYS A 101 -4.79 -16.12 3.33
C LYS A 101 -4.79 -14.74 4.01
N TYR A 102 -5.04 -13.69 3.24
CA TYR A 102 -4.92 -12.33 3.74
C TYR A 102 -6.26 -11.67 4.05
N ARG A 103 -7.38 -12.35 3.80
CA ARG A 103 -8.69 -11.69 3.93
C ARG A 103 -8.98 -11.15 5.32
N ASP A 104 -8.68 -11.95 6.35
CA ASP A 104 -8.99 -11.50 7.70
C ASP A 104 -8.16 -10.29 8.10
N SER A 105 -6.87 -10.30 7.79
CA SER A 105 -6.03 -9.16 8.17
C SER A 105 -6.38 -7.92 7.36
N VAL A 106 -6.70 -8.09 6.07
CA VAL A 106 -7.09 -6.96 5.24
C VAL A 106 -8.38 -6.35 5.76
N LYS A 107 -9.35 -7.18 6.08
CA LYS A 107 -10.61 -6.70 6.60
C LYS A 107 -10.41 -5.97 7.94
N ALA A 108 -9.59 -6.53 8.81
CA ALA A 108 -9.34 -5.91 10.10
C ALA A 108 -8.68 -4.55 9.96
N VAL A 109 -7.73 -4.43 9.03
CA VAL A 109 -6.99 -3.19 8.86
C VAL A 109 -7.81 -2.13 8.13
N LEU A 110 -8.46 -2.51 7.05
CA LEU A 110 -9.09 -1.52 6.18
C LEU A 110 -10.52 -1.17 6.59
N SER A 111 -11.17 -1.99 7.39
CA SER A 111 -12.50 -1.62 7.85
C SER A 111 -12.48 -0.87 9.17
N THR A 112 -11.32 -0.73 9.79
CA THR A 112 -11.20 0.03 11.03
C THR A 112 -11.15 1.52 10.69
N PRO A 113 -12.00 2.33 11.30
CA PRO A 113 -11.94 3.77 11.05
C PRO A 113 -10.56 4.30 11.38
N GLN A 114 -10.04 5.11 10.46
CA GLN A 114 -8.71 5.64 10.66
C GLN A 114 -8.86 7.00 11.28
N GLY A 115 -8.68 7.05 12.54
CA GLY A 115 -8.66 8.37 13.14
C GLY A 115 -10.00 9.00 13.25
N ASN A 116 -10.93 8.77 12.47
CA ASN A 116 -12.13 9.38 12.60
C ASN A 116 -13.08 8.41 12.82
N GLY A 117 -12.96 8.05 13.29
CA GLY A 117 -13.85 7.22 13.55
C GLY A 117 -15.23 7.37 13.46
N LEU A 118 -15.35 7.92 13.26
CA LEU A 118 -16.30 7.76 13.01
C LEU A 118 -17.14 7.60 12.35
N THR A 119 -16.92 7.70 12.24
CA THR A 119 -17.59 7.38 11.60
C THR A 119 -18.24 6.80 11.20
N ALA A 120 -18.35 6.92 11.50
CA ALA A 120 -18.83 6.15 11.08
C ALA A 120 -19.56 5.65 10.95
N VAL A 121 -19.63 5.74 11.19
CA VAL A 121 -20.21 5.01 10.97
C VAL A 121 -20.93 4.62 10.75
N ALA A 122 -20.90 4.65 10.99
CA ALA A 122 -21.40 4.05 10.70
C ALA A 122 -22.10 3.79 10.45
N GLU A 123 -22.01 3.89 10.60
CA GLU A 123 -22.47 3.45 10.33
C GLU A 123 -23.03 3.08 9.94
N ASN A 124 -22.91 3.07 10.12
CA ASN A 124 -23.26 2.50 9.68
C ASN A 124 -23.77 2.00 9.41
N LYS A 125 -23.98 2.01 9.75
CA LYS A 125 -24.35 1.36 9.45
C LYS A 125 -25.04 0.99 9.25
N LYS A 126 -25.13 0.92 9.53
CA LYS A 126 -25.62 0.39 9.17
C LYS A 126 -26.20 0.15 9.13
N PRO A 127 -26.35 0.14 9.44
CA PRO A 127 -26.82 -0.41 9.16
C PRO A 127 -27.21 -0.64 8.91
#